data_bd60984b6fa38b8eaed8801da64687aa
#
_entry.id   bd60984b6fa38b8eaed8801da64687aa
#
_cell.length_a   1.000
_cell.length_b   1.000
_cell.length_c   1.000
_cell.angle_alpha   90.00
_cell.angle_beta   90.00
_cell.angle_gamma   90.00
#
_symmetry.space_group_name_H-M   'P 1'
#
loop_
_entity.id
_entity.type
_entity.pdbx_description
1 polymer ?
#
loop_
_entity_poly.entity_id
_entity_poly.type
_entity_poly.pdbx_seq_one_letter_code
_entity_poly.pdbx_strand_id
1 'polypeptide(L)'
;MSREIARRDFLKAAAAGVAGVAAAGVLGGASAFADEGQDAKAFQGKKKFAGIGSVREVTDDIIYIGVSDRRIQLFENVYPIPRGVAYNSYVLLDEKTVLVDTVDRSVTGQFFENLSAVLDGRDLDYLVVNHMEPDHSSAISEVLVRYPNAKVVCTKAAAVILNQFFACDISDRSILVGEGDTLNFGKHTFTFVMAPMVHWPEVMMSFDDMSGVLFSADAFGSFGALNGNLFADEVDFEKDWLPDARRYYCNIVGKYGPQVQDVLKKAGTVPIKILCPTHGPVWRDNLGWILDKYDHWSSYTPEQKAVMVVYGSVYGGTESAANALAAQISQKGIADVAVYDVSKTHVSELIGEAFRCSHIVLASITYNMGIFTPMKNFLLDLEAHNLQNRSFALVENGSWSPASGKLMREIVERLPNCGIIGETVTILSSPDAGDADALSALAQAVADAVLDESAAPAAAEAAAGKKWVCKICGYVYEGDEVPEDYKCPICGAGKEHFEEA
;
A
#
# COMPACT_ATOMS: atom_id res chain seq x y z
N MET A 1 -8.97 -17.27 16.64
CA MET A 1 -10.40 -17.43 16.35
C MET A 1 -11.09 -16.12 15.92
N SER A 2 -10.86 -14.99 16.57
CA SER A 2 -11.49 -13.69 16.20
C SER A 2 -10.97 -13.09 14.88
N ARG A 3 -9.67 -13.17 14.57
CA ARG A 3 -9.09 -12.67 13.32
C ARG A 3 -9.58 -13.41 12.07
N GLU A 4 -9.74 -14.70 12.18
CA GLU A 4 -10.19 -15.53 11.05
C GLU A 4 -11.69 -15.35 10.75
N ILE A 5 -12.48 -15.00 11.76
CA ILE A 5 -13.91 -14.70 11.60
C ILE A 5 -14.09 -13.35 10.91
N ALA A 6 -13.36 -12.32 11.31
CA ALA A 6 -13.45 -10.99 10.68
C ALA A 6 -13.02 -11.02 9.20
N ARG A 7 -11.94 -11.74 8.89
CA ARG A 7 -11.47 -11.96 7.51
C ARG A 7 -12.52 -12.68 6.65
N ARG A 8 -13.10 -13.76 7.17
CA ARG A 8 -14.14 -14.51 6.46
C ARG A 8 -15.39 -13.68 6.22
N ASP A 9 -15.76 -12.82 7.16
CA ASP A 9 -16.96 -11.99 7.03
C ASP A 9 -16.74 -10.84 6.04
N PHE A 10 -15.54 -10.22 6.02
CA PHE A 10 -15.17 -9.23 5.04
C PHE A 10 -15.11 -9.82 3.61
N LEU A 11 -14.40 -10.92 3.44
CA LEU A 11 -14.30 -11.60 2.14
C LEU A 11 -15.66 -12.11 1.66
N LYS A 12 -16.55 -12.53 2.58
CA LYS A 12 -17.92 -12.92 2.24
C LYS A 12 -18.77 -11.72 1.82
N ALA A 13 -18.62 -10.56 2.45
CA ALA A 13 -19.36 -9.36 2.09
C ALA A 13 -18.93 -8.85 0.72
N ALA A 14 -17.61 -8.82 0.46
CA ALA A 14 -17.06 -8.47 -0.84
C ALA A 14 -17.48 -9.48 -1.94
N ALA A 15 -17.39 -10.79 -1.65
CA ALA A 15 -17.83 -11.85 -2.59
C ALA A 15 -19.33 -11.87 -2.81
N ALA A 16 -20.15 -11.51 -1.80
CA ALA A 16 -21.61 -11.43 -1.97
C ALA A 16 -22.02 -10.26 -2.87
N GLY A 17 -21.27 -9.14 -2.83
CA GLY A 17 -21.48 -8.02 -3.76
C GLY A 17 -21.20 -8.40 -5.22
N VAL A 18 -20.17 -9.19 -5.45
CA VAL A 18 -19.80 -9.71 -6.79
C VAL A 18 -20.75 -10.81 -7.24
N ALA A 19 -21.18 -11.72 -6.34
CA ALA A 19 -22.12 -12.79 -6.67
C ALA A 19 -23.52 -12.27 -7.08
N GLY A 20 -23.92 -11.11 -6.58
CA GLY A 20 -25.19 -10.47 -6.98
C GLY A 20 -25.21 -10.02 -8.45
N VAL A 21 -24.06 -9.67 -9.01
CA VAL A 21 -23.91 -9.29 -10.43
C VAL A 21 -23.76 -10.54 -11.32
N ALA A 22 -23.07 -11.57 -10.85
CA ALA A 22 -22.88 -12.81 -11.60
C ALA A 22 -24.14 -13.71 -11.65
N ALA A 23 -24.98 -13.69 -10.60
CA ALA A 23 -26.22 -14.50 -10.56
C ALA A 23 -27.31 -14.03 -11.53
N ALA A 24 -27.23 -12.79 -12.03
CA ALA A 24 -28.14 -12.29 -13.06
C ALA A 24 -27.75 -12.71 -14.50
N GLY A 25 -26.52 -13.25 -14.69
CA GLY A 25 -25.96 -13.63 -15.99
C GLY A 25 -25.96 -15.13 -16.32
N VAL A 26 -26.36 -16.03 -15.44
CA VAL A 26 -26.18 -17.49 -15.58
C VAL A 26 -27.51 -18.25 -15.75
N LEU A 27 -28.53 -17.67 -16.36
CA LEU A 27 -29.69 -18.44 -16.84
C LEU A 27 -29.96 -18.15 -18.33
N GLY A 28 -29.18 -18.71 -19.18
CA GLY A 28 -29.39 -18.67 -20.63
C GLY A 28 -28.35 -19.47 -21.39
N GLY A 29 -28.62 -20.75 -21.58
CA GLY A 29 -28.30 -21.65 -22.67
C GLY A 29 -26.91 -21.60 -23.31
N ALA A 30 -26.19 -22.69 -23.17
CA ALA A 30 -25.07 -23.03 -24.02
C ALA A 30 -25.49 -23.12 -25.49
N SER A 31 -24.91 -22.29 -26.38
CA SER A 31 -24.61 -22.66 -27.76
C SER A 31 -23.87 -21.57 -28.51
N ALA A 32 -22.85 -22.03 -29.25
CA ALA A 32 -22.23 -21.42 -30.41
C ALA A 32 -21.40 -20.12 -30.16
N PHE A 33 -20.09 -20.29 -30.19
CA PHE A 33 -19.17 -19.27 -30.65
C PHE A 33 -19.55 -18.89 -32.11
N ALA A 34 -20.23 -17.78 -32.25
CA ALA A 34 -20.34 -17.05 -33.46
C ALA A 34 -19.86 -15.65 -33.18
N ASP A 35 -18.82 -15.29 -33.86
CA ASP A 35 -18.28 -13.97 -34.05
C ASP A 35 -19.39 -13.03 -34.53
N GLU A 36 -20.00 -12.30 -33.62
CA GLU A 36 -20.73 -11.08 -33.97
C GLU A 36 -20.09 -9.99 -33.11
N GLY A 37 -19.46 -9.04 -33.83
CA GLY A 37 -18.89 -7.85 -33.26
C GLY A 37 -19.77 -7.30 -32.15
N GLN A 38 -19.35 -7.46 -30.92
CA GLN A 38 -19.81 -6.60 -29.84
C GLN A 38 -19.34 -5.20 -30.21
N ASP A 39 -20.15 -4.55 -31.06
CA ASP A 39 -20.16 -3.12 -31.12
C ASP A 39 -20.05 -2.64 -29.68
N ALA A 40 -18.98 -1.96 -29.42
CA ALA A 40 -18.80 -1.13 -28.24
C ALA A 40 -20.05 -0.23 -28.12
N LYS A 41 -21.12 -0.76 -27.48
CA LYS A 41 -22.20 0.04 -26.92
C LYS A 41 -21.71 0.85 -25.76
N ALA A 42 -20.43 1.13 -25.80
CA ALA A 42 -19.72 2.06 -25.06
C ALA A 42 -20.33 3.43 -25.32
N PHE A 43 -20.56 4.14 -24.32
CA PHE A 43 -20.51 5.56 -24.33
C PHE A 43 -21.56 6.34 -25.14
N GLN A 44 -22.83 5.96 -25.19
CA GLN A 44 -23.86 6.74 -25.88
C GLN A 44 -24.42 7.94 -25.07
N GLY A 45 -24.34 7.97 -23.75
CA GLY A 45 -24.60 9.18 -22.94
C GLY A 45 -23.47 10.20 -22.92
N LYS A 46 -22.45 10.01 -23.51
CA LYS A 46 -21.01 10.03 -23.30
C LYS A 46 -20.26 10.84 -24.33
N LYS A 47 -20.93 11.37 -25.31
CA LYS A 47 -20.41 12.42 -26.20
C LYS A 47 -20.01 13.69 -25.44
N LYS A 48 -20.51 13.86 -24.22
CA LYS A 48 -20.25 15.03 -23.37
C LYS A 48 -18.76 15.16 -22.99
N PHE A 49 -18.08 14.04 -22.79
CA PHE A 49 -16.65 14.01 -22.38
C PHE A 49 -15.71 13.51 -23.47
N ALA A 50 -16.24 13.18 -24.67
CA ALA A 50 -15.44 12.62 -25.75
C ALA A 50 -14.36 13.59 -26.21
N GLY A 51 -13.09 13.16 -26.14
CA GLY A 51 -11.94 13.97 -26.53
C GLY A 51 -11.41 14.90 -25.46
N ILE A 52 -11.89 14.80 -24.22
CA ILE A 52 -11.43 15.60 -23.11
C ILE A 52 -10.56 14.75 -22.17
N GLY A 53 -9.27 14.96 -22.23
CA GLY A 53 -8.30 14.42 -21.26
C GLY A 53 -8.47 12.96 -20.89
N SER A 54 -8.28 12.66 -19.64
CA SER A 54 -8.38 11.32 -19.03
C SER A 54 -9.74 11.04 -18.35
N VAL A 55 -10.77 11.82 -18.66
CA VAL A 55 -12.09 11.70 -18.04
C VAL A 55 -12.75 10.36 -18.38
N ARG A 56 -13.19 9.62 -17.37
CA ARG A 56 -13.82 8.31 -17.48
C ARG A 56 -14.97 8.17 -16.47
N GLU A 57 -16.02 7.48 -16.84
CA GLU A 57 -17.09 7.13 -15.91
C GLU A 57 -16.68 5.96 -15.02
N VAL A 58 -16.86 6.11 -13.71
CA VAL A 58 -16.78 5.03 -12.72
C VAL A 58 -18.15 4.40 -12.56
N THR A 59 -19.17 5.25 -12.41
CA THR A 59 -20.59 4.91 -12.49
C THR A 59 -21.31 5.94 -13.38
N ASP A 60 -22.64 5.89 -13.50
CA ASP A 60 -23.38 6.89 -14.27
C ASP A 60 -23.25 8.31 -13.69
N ASP A 61 -23.09 8.43 -12.37
CA ASP A 61 -23.07 9.70 -11.64
C ASP A 61 -21.67 10.04 -11.07
N ILE A 62 -20.74 9.08 -11.00
CA ILE A 62 -19.37 9.27 -10.49
C ILE A 62 -18.37 9.22 -11.65
N ILE A 63 -17.63 10.31 -11.84
CA ILE A 63 -16.73 10.53 -12.97
C ILE A 63 -15.30 10.66 -12.46
N TYR A 64 -14.39 9.86 -13.00
CA TYR A 64 -12.94 10.01 -12.81
C TYR A 64 -12.45 11.21 -13.62
N ILE A 65 -11.69 12.09 -12.96
CA ILE A 65 -11.09 13.30 -13.56
C ILE A 65 -9.59 13.40 -13.28
N GLY A 66 -8.99 12.35 -12.74
CA GLY A 66 -7.57 12.32 -12.37
C GLY A 66 -6.62 12.50 -13.55
N VAL A 67 -5.35 12.64 -13.24
CA VAL A 67 -4.27 12.90 -14.21
C VAL A 67 -3.09 11.97 -13.97
N SER A 68 -2.52 11.44 -15.05
CA SER A 68 -1.30 10.64 -15.01
C SER A 68 -0.07 11.52 -15.27
N ASP A 69 0.91 11.53 -14.34
CA ASP A 69 2.20 12.20 -14.55
C ASP A 69 3.29 11.18 -14.92
N ARG A 70 3.84 11.30 -16.11
CA ARG A 70 4.97 10.50 -16.62
C ARG A 70 6.29 11.27 -16.64
N ARG A 71 6.29 12.52 -16.16
CA ARG A 71 7.48 13.39 -16.13
C ARG A 71 8.18 13.32 -14.79
N ILE A 72 7.45 12.99 -13.72
CA ILE A 72 7.98 12.81 -12.38
C ILE A 72 8.93 11.61 -12.37
N GLN A 73 10.08 11.77 -11.73
CA GLN A 73 11.10 10.71 -11.63
C GLN A 73 11.12 10.07 -10.24
N LEU A 74 10.83 10.86 -9.22
CA LEU A 74 10.82 10.43 -7.82
C LEU A 74 9.47 10.80 -7.17
N PHE A 75 8.75 9.82 -6.67
CA PHE A 75 7.59 10.02 -5.80
C PHE A 75 8.11 10.39 -4.39
N GLU A 76 7.48 11.36 -3.72
CA GLU A 76 7.92 11.93 -2.43
C GLU A 76 9.40 12.36 -2.42
N ASN A 77 10.00 12.61 -3.58
CA ASN A 77 11.44 12.87 -3.75
C ASN A 77 12.35 11.73 -3.21
N VAL A 78 11.83 10.53 -3.05
CA VAL A 78 12.52 9.34 -2.51
C VAL A 78 12.45 8.16 -3.48
N TYR A 79 11.25 7.81 -3.97
CA TYR A 79 11.00 6.55 -4.67
C TYR A 79 11.08 6.73 -6.19
N PRO A 80 12.05 6.11 -6.89
CA PRO A 80 12.09 6.13 -8.36
C PRO A 80 10.83 5.50 -8.94
N ILE A 81 10.13 6.23 -9.82
CA ILE A 81 8.92 5.77 -10.48
C ILE A 81 9.05 5.88 -12.01
N PRO A 82 9.79 4.98 -12.65
CA PRO A 82 10.05 5.04 -14.08
C PRO A 82 8.77 4.94 -14.94
N ARG A 83 7.69 4.41 -14.39
CA ARG A 83 6.37 4.32 -15.04
C ARG A 83 5.48 5.53 -14.71
N GLY A 84 5.99 6.52 -13.96
CA GLY A 84 5.20 7.66 -13.48
C GLY A 84 4.22 7.28 -12.39
N VAL A 85 3.17 8.11 -12.19
CA VAL A 85 2.11 7.92 -11.21
C VAL A 85 0.79 8.48 -11.74
N ALA A 86 -0.35 7.93 -11.31
CA ALA A 86 -1.66 8.52 -11.49
C ALA A 86 -2.07 9.23 -10.19
N TYR A 87 -2.57 10.46 -10.33
CA TYR A 87 -3.24 11.20 -9.25
C TYR A 87 -4.74 11.17 -9.55
N ASN A 88 -5.46 10.36 -8.79
CA ASN A 88 -6.88 10.12 -9.03
C ASN A 88 -7.73 11.12 -8.24
N SER A 89 -8.72 11.68 -8.93
CA SER A 89 -9.73 12.54 -8.34
C SER A 89 -11.06 12.25 -9.03
N TYR A 90 -12.17 12.49 -8.33
CA TYR A 90 -13.48 12.07 -8.80
C TYR A 90 -14.52 13.18 -8.62
N VAL A 91 -15.51 13.23 -9.49
CA VAL A 91 -16.65 14.14 -9.37
C VAL A 91 -17.93 13.32 -9.28
N LEU A 92 -18.73 13.55 -8.26
CA LEU A 92 -20.11 13.11 -8.19
C LEU A 92 -21.01 14.18 -8.75
N LEU A 93 -21.85 13.81 -9.74
CA LEU A 93 -22.86 14.65 -10.36
C LEU A 93 -24.27 14.22 -9.89
N ASP A 94 -24.74 14.81 -8.81
CA ASP A 94 -26.07 14.59 -8.26
C ASP A 94 -26.85 15.91 -8.17
N GLU A 95 -27.84 16.05 -7.27
CA GLU A 95 -28.47 17.35 -6.95
C GLU A 95 -27.40 18.35 -6.51
N LYS A 96 -26.44 17.89 -5.72
CA LYS A 96 -25.20 18.56 -5.36
C LYS A 96 -24.03 18.01 -6.15
N THR A 97 -23.11 18.88 -6.48
CA THR A 97 -21.86 18.49 -7.16
C THR A 97 -20.74 18.37 -6.14
N VAL A 98 -20.08 17.22 -6.11
CA VAL A 98 -19.03 16.92 -5.14
C VAL A 98 -17.73 16.57 -5.85
N LEU A 99 -16.66 17.23 -5.50
CA LEU A 99 -15.29 16.87 -5.86
C LEU A 99 -14.70 16.03 -4.72
N VAL A 100 -14.06 14.89 -5.03
CA VAL A 100 -13.38 14.03 -4.06
C VAL A 100 -11.89 14.05 -4.35
N ASP A 101 -11.12 14.56 -3.40
CA ASP A 101 -9.69 14.82 -3.43
C ASP A 101 -9.27 15.69 -4.64
N THR A 102 -8.01 16.09 -4.68
CA THR A 102 -7.45 16.85 -5.79
C THR A 102 -6.23 16.12 -6.35
N VAL A 103 -5.24 16.85 -6.86
CA VAL A 103 -4.05 16.28 -7.49
C VAL A 103 -2.79 17.04 -7.10
N ASP A 104 -1.63 16.48 -7.45
CA ASP A 104 -0.34 17.14 -7.32
C ASP A 104 -0.26 18.44 -8.14
N ARG A 105 0.51 19.38 -7.62
CA ARG A 105 0.71 20.69 -8.23
C ARG A 105 1.22 20.63 -9.68
N SER A 106 2.01 19.63 -10.02
CA SER A 106 2.62 19.46 -11.36
C SER A 106 1.59 19.24 -12.47
N VAL A 107 0.38 18.75 -12.13
CA VAL A 107 -0.67 18.36 -13.08
C VAL A 107 -1.97 19.14 -12.95
N THR A 108 -1.99 20.21 -12.15
CA THR A 108 -3.20 21.03 -11.91
C THR A 108 -3.83 21.59 -13.17
N GLY A 109 -3.04 21.94 -14.18
CA GLY A 109 -3.57 22.45 -15.45
C GLY A 109 -4.55 21.48 -16.10
N GLN A 110 -4.15 20.24 -16.30
CA GLN A 110 -5.01 19.20 -16.89
C GLN A 110 -6.17 18.82 -15.96
N PHE A 111 -5.93 18.79 -14.66
CA PHE A 111 -6.98 18.56 -13.66
C PHE A 111 -8.12 19.56 -13.78
N PHE A 112 -7.81 20.86 -13.87
CA PHE A 112 -8.85 21.90 -14.02
C PHE A 112 -9.54 21.87 -15.39
N GLU A 113 -8.85 21.47 -16.46
CA GLU A 113 -9.49 21.22 -17.75
C GLU A 113 -10.51 20.07 -17.62
N ASN A 114 -10.15 18.96 -17.00
CA ASN A 114 -11.02 17.82 -16.75
C ASN A 114 -12.22 18.23 -15.87
N LEU A 115 -11.97 18.89 -14.74
CA LEU A 115 -12.99 19.36 -13.80
C LEU A 115 -14.00 20.28 -14.49
N SER A 116 -13.50 21.30 -15.21
CA SER A 116 -14.35 22.25 -15.93
C SER A 116 -15.25 21.56 -16.97
N ALA A 117 -14.68 20.59 -17.69
CA ALA A 117 -15.42 19.84 -18.69
C ALA A 117 -16.54 18.98 -18.09
N VAL A 118 -16.26 18.35 -16.94
CA VAL A 118 -17.26 17.51 -16.25
C VAL A 118 -18.35 18.34 -15.61
N LEU A 119 -17.99 19.46 -15.01
CA LEU A 119 -18.96 20.38 -14.41
C LEU A 119 -19.90 21.04 -15.45
N ASP A 120 -19.39 21.36 -16.65
CA ASP A 120 -20.16 21.92 -17.77
C ASP A 120 -21.05 23.10 -17.37
N GLY A 121 -20.45 24.01 -16.59
CA GLY A 121 -21.12 25.21 -16.07
C GLY A 121 -21.89 25.03 -14.77
N ARG A 122 -21.94 23.85 -14.18
CA ARG A 122 -22.41 23.65 -12.80
C ARG A 122 -21.43 24.28 -11.81
N ASP A 123 -21.93 24.79 -10.70
CA ASP A 123 -21.09 25.17 -9.56
C ASP A 123 -20.63 23.91 -8.79
N LEU A 124 -19.58 24.03 -8.01
CA LEU A 124 -19.12 23.01 -7.08
C LEU A 124 -19.73 23.30 -5.70
N ASP A 125 -20.50 22.34 -5.16
CA ASP A 125 -21.11 22.49 -3.83
C ASP A 125 -20.17 22.00 -2.71
N TYR A 126 -19.41 20.93 -2.94
CA TYR A 126 -18.56 20.32 -1.93
C TYR A 126 -17.22 19.86 -2.50
N LEU A 127 -16.18 20.00 -1.67
CA LEU A 127 -14.90 19.33 -1.83
C LEU A 127 -14.70 18.40 -0.62
N VAL A 128 -14.71 17.09 -0.85
CA VAL A 128 -14.36 16.07 0.15
C VAL A 128 -12.87 15.84 0.09
N VAL A 129 -12.19 15.95 1.24
CA VAL A 129 -10.76 15.75 1.37
C VAL A 129 -10.53 14.54 2.25
N ASN A 130 -10.22 13.41 1.64
CA ASN A 130 -9.92 12.16 2.34
C ASN A 130 -8.51 12.15 2.91
N HIS A 131 -7.56 12.81 2.22
CA HIS A 131 -6.15 12.83 2.59
C HIS A 131 -5.49 14.18 2.27
N MET A 132 -4.58 14.60 3.14
CA MET A 132 -3.97 15.95 3.08
C MET A 132 -2.54 15.97 2.52
N GLU A 133 -2.00 14.84 2.11
CA GLU A 133 -0.71 14.84 1.42
C GLU A 133 -0.74 15.73 0.17
N PRO A 134 0.33 16.53 -0.09
CA PRO A 134 0.30 17.53 -1.16
C PRO A 134 -0.02 17.01 -2.56
N ASP A 135 0.25 15.74 -2.84
CA ASP A 135 -0.05 15.13 -4.13
C ASP A 135 -1.56 14.86 -4.36
N HIS A 136 -2.39 14.98 -3.30
CA HIS A 136 -3.86 14.94 -3.35
C HIS A 136 -4.50 16.26 -2.95
N SER A 137 -3.73 17.20 -2.38
CA SER A 137 -4.28 18.39 -1.76
C SER A 137 -3.74 19.70 -2.34
N SER A 138 -2.73 19.68 -3.19
CA SER A 138 -2.10 20.90 -3.71
C SER A 138 -3.04 21.82 -4.49
N ALA A 139 -4.08 21.29 -5.12
CA ALA A 139 -5.02 22.08 -5.89
C ALA A 139 -6.17 22.67 -5.03
N ILE A 140 -6.30 22.31 -3.75
CA ILE A 140 -7.44 22.74 -2.88
C ILE A 140 -7.61 24.24 -2.88
N SER A 141 -6.55 25.00 -2.62
CA SER A 141 -6.64 26.48 -2.56
C SER A 141 -7.15 27.09 -3.87
N GLU A 142 -6.71 26.56 -5.01
CA GLU A 142 -7.17 27.03 -6.32
C GLU A 142 -8.62 26.62 -6.60
N VAL A 143 -9.03 25.41 -6.20
CA VAL A 143 -10.45 24.98 -6.25
C VAL A 143 -11.31 25.95 -5.48
N LEU A 144 -10.93 26.32 -4.26
CA LEU A 144 -11.70 27.23 -3.40
C LEU A 144 -11.75 28.69 -3.90
N VAL A 145 -10.76 29.10 -4.69
CA VAL A 145 -10.78 30.40 -5.39
C VAL A 145 -11.72 30.35 -6.60
N ARG A 146 -11.69 29.28 -7.38
CA ARG A 146 -12.53 29.12 -8.57
C ARG A 146 -14.01 28.86 -8.22
N TYR A 147 -14.26 28.17 -7.11
CA TYR A 147 -15.58 27.80 -6.61
C TYR A 147 -15.78 28.34 -5.18
N PRO A 148 -16.02 29.63 -5.02
CA PRO A 148 -16.04 30.29 -3.71
C PRO A 148 -17.19 29.81 -2.81
N ASN A 149 -18.23 29.19 -3.36
CA ASN A 149 -19.37 28.66 -2.63
C ASN A 149 -19.14 27.21 -2.14
N ALA A 150 -18.09 26.54 -2.61
CA ALA A 150 -17.79 25.15 -2.23
C ALA A 150 -17.49 25.05 -0.72
N LYS A 151 -18.09 24.07 -0.07
CA LYS A 151 -17.78 23.69 1.32
C LYS A 151 -16.74 22.57 1.33
N VAL A 152 -15.80 22.65 2.26
CA VAL A 152 -14.78 21.60 2.45
C VAL A 152 -15.26 20.60 3.49
N VAL A 153 -15.38 19.34 3.12
CA VAL A 153 -15.74 18.23 4.00
C VAL A 153 -14.47 17.48 4.33
N CYS A 154 -14.07 17.49 5.59
CA CYS A 154 -12.81 16.87 6.01
C CYS A 154 -12.81 16.56 7.52
N THR A 155 -11.80 15.80 7.99
CA THR A 155 -11.58 15.60 9.42
C THR A 155 -11.05 16.89 10.06
N LYS A 156 -11.21 17.00 11.39
CA LYS A 156 -10.63 18.12 12.14
C LYS A 156 -9.11 18.21 11.99
N ALA A 157 -8.43 17.06 11.95
CA ALA A 157 -6.98 17.01 11.76
C ALA A 157 -6.58 17.47 10.34
N ALA A 158 -7.33 17.08 9.31
CA ALA A 158 -7.12 17.54 7.95
C ALA A 158 -7.25 19.05 7.81
N ALA A 159 -8.24 19.67 8.46
CA ALA A 159 -8.39 21.11 8.46
C ALA A 159 -7.18 21.85 9.06
N VAL A 160 -6.56 21.28 10.11
CA VAL A 160 -5.33 21.83 10.70
C VAL A 160 -4.16 21.72 9.71
N ILE A 161 -3.97 20.55 9.11
CA ILE A 161 -2.88 20.29 8.16
C ILE A 161 -3.04 21.13 6.89
N LEU A 162 -4.27 21.31 6.40
CA LEU A 162 -4.57 22.18 5.27
C LEU A 162 -4.07 23.61 5.51
N ASN A 163 -4.36 24.16 6.69
CA ASN A 163 -3.87 25.49 7.04
C ASN A 163 -2.34 25.55 7.17
N GLN A 164 -1.70 24.48 7.62
CA GLN A 164 -0.23 24.41 7.71
C GLN A 164 0.44 24.44 6.33
N PHE A 165 -0.09 23.69 5.36
CA PHE A 165 0.48 23.64 4.02
C PHE A 165 0.17 24.86 3.16
N PHE A 166 -1.07 25.36 3.21
CA PHE A 166 -1.56 26.31 2.22
C PHE A 166 -1.94 27.67 2.79
N ALA A 167 -1.80 27.90 4.10
CA ALA A 167 -2.24 29.12 4.78
C ALA A 167 -3.68 29.51 4.37
N CYS A 168 -4.56 28.51 4.16
CA CYS A 168 -5.92 28.66 3.70
C CYS A 168 -6.87 28.42 4.87
N ASP A 169 -7.51 29.50 5.36
CA ASP A 169 -8.53 29.38 6.38
C ASP A 169 -9.84 28.92 5.75
N ILE A 170 -10.33 27.78 6.21
CA ILE A 170 -11.60 27.17 5.77
C ILE A 170 -12.65 27.19 6.86
N SER A 171 -12.44 27.91 7.98
CA SER A 171 -13.34 27.90 9.14
C SER A 171 -14.77 28.26 8.79
N ASP A 172 -14.97 29.19 7.84
CA ASP A 172 -16.30 29.69 7.42
C ASP A 172 -17.02 28.72 6.46
N ARG A 173 -16.30 27.74 5.89
CA ARG A 173 -16.82 26.84 4.86
C ARG A 173 -16.53 25.36 5.08
N SER A 174 -15.99 24.99 6.23
CA SER A 174 -15.72 23.59 6.56
C SER A 174 -16.94 22.88 7.14
N ILE A 175 -17.08 21.62 6.78
CA ILE A 175 -17.94 20.63 7.46
C ILE A 175 -16.99 19.59 8.02
N LEU A 176 -16.82 19.60 9.34
CA LEU A 176 -15.95 18.64 10.02
C LEU A 176 -16.74 17.37 10.28
N VAL A 177 -16.16 16.23 9.87
CA VAL A 177 -16.76 14.90 9.98
C VAL A 177 -15.89 13.95 10.80
N GLY A 178 -16.53 12.94 11.39
CA GLY A 178 -15.91 11.88 12.16
C GLY A 178 -16.43 10.50 11.77
N GLU A 179 -16.09 9.48 12.56
CA GLU A 179 -16.45 8.09 12.29
C GLU A 179 -17.97 7.91 12.20
N GLY A 180 -18.45 7.40 11.05
CA GLY A 180 -19.85 7.09 10.82
C GLY A 180 -20.74 8.30 10.53
N ASP A 181 -20.20 9.53 10.50
CA ASP A 181 -20.96 10.69 10.05
C ASP A 181 -21.38 10.53 8.59
N THR A 182 -22.51 11.11 8.23
CA THR A 182 -23.05 11.03 6.87
C THR A 182 -23.34 12.40 6.28
N LEU A 183 -23.24 12.52 4.95
CA LEU A 183 -23.63 13.71 4.23
C LEU A 183 -24.37 13.33 2.95
N ASN A 184 -25.59 13.89 2.77
CA ASN A 184 -26.46 13.63 1.63
C ASN A 184 -26.27 14.67 0.53
N PHE A 185 -26.22 14.24 -0.72
CA PHE A 185 -26.03 15.09 -1.91
C PHE A 185 -27.20 15.04 -2.90
N GLY A 186 -28.27 14.34 -2.55
CA GLY A 186 -29.45 14.08 -3.37
C GLY A 186 -29.82 12.61 -3.30
N LYS A 187 -29.51 11.85 -4.33
CA LYS A 187 -29.65 10.37 -4.35
C LYS A 187 -28.52 9.69 -3.57
N HIS A 188 -27.35 10.28 -3.60
CA HIS A 188 -26.11 9.75 -3.00
C HIS A 188 -25.95 10.26 -1.57
N THR A 189 -25.48 9.38 -0.69
CA THR A 189 -25.11 9.70 0.68
C THR A 189 -23.73 9.10 0.96
N PHE A 190 -22.78 9.95 1.35
CA PHE A 190 -21.50 9.45 1.80
C PHE A 190 -21.52 9.20 3.31
N THR A 191 -21.01 8.03 3.69
CA THR A 191 -20.67 7.67 5.07
C THR A 191 -19.15 7.75 5.22
N PHE A 192 -18.68 8.48 6.23
CA PHE A 192 -17.25 8.69 6.45
C PHE A 192 -16.68 7.65 7.42
N VAL A 193 -15.58 7.02 7.02
CA VAL A 193 -14.88 5.98 7.79
C VAL A 193 -13.48 6.48 8.10
N MET A 194 -13.15 6.63 9.38
CA MET A 194 -11.82 7.09 9.78
C MET A 194 -10.79 6.00 9.60
N ALA A 195 -9.68 6.34 8.94
CA ALA A 195 -8.55 5.46 8.64
C ALA A 195 -7.22 6.06 9.13
N PRO A 196 -7.10 6.44 10.42
CA PRO A 196 -5.92 7.10 10.93
C PRO A 196 -4.67 6.24 10.72
N MET A 197 -3.57 6.86 10.31
CA MET A 197 -2.30 6.22 10.00
C MET A 197 -2.34 5.26 8.78
N VAL A 198 -3.34 5.41 7.90
CA VAL A 198 -3.34 4.73 6.59
C VAL A 198 -3.27 5.80 5.47
N HIS A 199 -2.13 6.56 5.28
CA HIS A 199 -0.94 6.38 6.14
C HIS A 199 -0.64 7.61 7.06
N TRP A 200 -1.42 8.68 7.00
CA TRP A 200 -1.33 9.85 7.89
C TRP A 200 -2.47 9.87 8.93
N PRO A 201 -2.33 10.65 10.03
CA PRO A 201 -3.27 10.59 11.14
C PRO A 201 -4.68 11.11 10.82
N GLU A 202 -4.81 11.97 9.81
CA GLU A 202 -6.07 12.61 9.43
C GLU A 202 -6.88 11.86 8.39
N VAL A 203 -6.34 10.77 7.84
CA VAL A 203 -6.96 10.04 6.72
C VAL A 203 -8.35 9.55 7.07
N MET A 204 -9.28 9.80 6.16
CA MET A 204 -10.60 9.18 6.13
C MET A 204 -10.86 8.54 4.77
N MET A 205 -11.84 7.67 4.72
CA MET A 205 -12.40 7.11 3.51
C MET A 205 -13.86 7.55 3.39
N SER A 206 -14.35 7.73 2.17
CA SER A 206 -15.75 8.11 1.92
C SER A 206 -16.46 6.98 1.19
N PHE A 207 -17.49 6.42 1.79
CA PHE A 207 -18.29 5.34 1.21
C PHE A 207 -19.61 5.89 0.70
N ASP A 208 -19.92 5.67 -0.58
CA ASP A 208 -21.20 6.01 -1.16
C ASP A 208 -22.20 4.86 -0.99
N ASP A 209 -23.19 5.06 -0.16
CA ASP A 209 -24.18 4.06 0.22
C ASP A 209 -25.04 3.60 -0.99
N MET A 210 -25.25 4.49 -1.97
CA MET A 210 -26.09 4.20 -3.13
C MET A 210 -25.40 3.28 -4.14
N SER A 211 -24.17 3.63 -4.55
CA SER A 211 -23.46 2.90 -5.60
C SER A 211 -22.57 1.78 -5.07
N GLY A 212 -22.21 1.83 -3.77
CA GLY A 212 -21.22 0.96 -3.15
C GLY A 212 -19.79 1.31 -3.52
N VAL A 213 -19.52 2.55 -3.90
CA VAL A 213 -18.18 3.07 -4.18
C VAL A 213 -17.50 3.48 -2.88
N LEU A 214 -16.28 3.00 -2.65
CA LEU A 214 -15.41 3.45 -1.59
C LEU A 214 -14.26 4.28 -2.19
N PHE A 215 -14.19 5.56 -1.85
CA PHE A 215 -13.02 6.40 -2.07
C PHE A 215 -12.04 6.14 -0.92
N SER A 216 -10.98 5.43 -1.22
CA SER A 216 -10.15 4.77 -0.21
C SER A 216 -8.87 5.52 0.16
N ALA A 217 -8.73 6.77 -0.25
CA ALA A 217 -7.48 7.51 -0.17
C ALA A 217 -6.34 6.65 -0.78
N ASP A 218 -5.19 6.58 -0.14
CA ASP A 218 -4.03 5.83 -0.63
C ASP A 218 -4.16 4.31 -0.52
N ALA A 219 -5.09 3.84 0.29
CA ALA A 219 -5.31 2.40 0.38
C ALA A 219 -5.73 1.83 -0.99
N PHE A 220 -5.15 0.70 -1.35
CA PHE A 220 -5.32 0.00 -2.62
C PHE A 220 -4.69 0.70 -3.83
N GLY A 221 -3.86 1.73 -3.59
CA GLY A 221 -3.11 2.45 -4.60
C GLY A 221 -1.91 1.69 -5.17
N SER A 222 -1.32 2.24 -6.22
CA SER A 222 -0.14 1.69 -6.89
C SER A 222 0.69 2.80 -7.52
N PHE A 223 2.01 2.66 -7.55
CA PHE A 223 2.83 3.40 -8.49
C PHE A 223 2.44 3.04 -9.92
N GLY A 224 2.72 3.94 -10.84
CA GLY A 224 2.45 3.78 -12.26
C GLY A 224 1.37 4.72 -12.79
N ALA A 225 1.63 5.29 -13.94
CA ALA A 225 0.68 6.11 -14.70
C ALA A 225 -0.29 5.23 -15.48
N LEU A 226 -1.58 5.57 -15.49
CA LEU A 226 -2.59 4.84 -16.27
C LEU A 226 -2.32 4.94 -17.77
N ASN A 227 -2.43 3.83 -18.50
CA ASN A 227 -2.20 3.75 -19.94
C ASN A 227 -3.50 3.82 -20.77
N GLY A 228 -4.50 4.56 -20.28
CA GLY A 228 -5.82 4.69 -20.92
C GLY A 228 -6.88 3.79 -20.27
N ASN A 229 -6.52 2.62 -19.79
CA ASN A 229 -7.39 1.77 -18.97
C ASN A 229 -7.49 2.35 -17.57
N LEU A 230 -8.73 2.50 -17.07
CA LEU A 230 -8.98 3.00 -15.71
C LEU A 230 -9.11 1.85 -14.72
N PHE A 231 -9.70 0.74 -15.15
CA PHE A 231 -10.06 -0.33 -14.22
C PHE A 231 -9.04 -1.47 -14.21
N ALA A 232 -8.86 -2.07 -13.03
CA ALA A 232 -7.94 -3.18 -12.83
C ALA A 232 -8.28 -4.42 -13.66
N ASP A 233 -9.57 -4.65 -13.96
CA ASP A 233 -10.06 -5.73 -14.82
C ASP A 233 -9.84 -5.49 -16.33
N GLU A 234 -9.43 -4.30 -16.73
CA GLU A 234 -9.08 -3.95 -18.11
C GLU A 234 -7.60 -4.25 -18.45
N VAL A 235 -6.79 -4.72 -17.50
CA VAL A 235 -5.36 -4.98 -17.63
C VAL A 235 -4.97 -6.30 -16.98
N ASP A 236 -3.80 -6.84 -17.34
CA ASP A 236 -3.18 -7.93 -16.58
C ASP A 236 -2.52 -7.35 -15.32
N PHE A 237 -3.34 -7.19 -14.26
CA PHE A 237 -2.88 -6.52 -13.05
C PHE A 237 -1.76 -7.28 -12.34
N GLU A 238 -1.84 -8.60 -12.30
CA GLU A 238 -0.83 -9.44 -11.62
C GLU A 238 0.54 -9.28 -12.25
N LYS A 239 0.59 -9.26 -13.58
CA LYS A 239 1.85 -9.12 -14.33
C LYS A 239 2.33 -7.68 -14.37
N ASP A 240 1.44 -6.72 -14.66
CA ASP A 240 1.85 -5.36 -15.04
C ASP A 240 1.81 -4.36 -13.90
N TRP A 241 1.06 -4.65 -12.82
CA TRP A 241 0.81 -3.71 -11.73
C TRP A 241 1.15 -4.24 -10.33
N LEU A 242 1.00 -5.53 -10.05
CA LEU A 242 1.21 -6.08 -8.72
C LEU A 242 2.59 -5.75 -8.11
N PRO A 243 3.71 -5.80 -8.85
CA PRO A 243 5.01 -5.40 -8.29
C PRO A 243 5.03 -3.95 -7.81
N ASP A 244 4.46 -3.03 -8.60
CA ASP A 244 4.37 -1.61 -8.24
C ASP A 244 3.34 -1.34 -7.13
N ALA A 245 2.22 -2.07 -7.10
CA ALA A 245 1.23 -1.98 -6.03
C ALA A 245 1.79 -2.49 -4.69
N ARG A 246 2.51 -3.62 -4.70
CA ARG A 246 3.22 -4.12 -3.51
C ARG A 246 4.27 -3.12 -3.06
N ARG A 247 5.10 -2.65 -3.98
CA ARG A 247 6.14 -1.67 -3.70
C ARG A 247 5.57 -0.38 -3.13
N TYR A 248 4.45 0.11 -3.67
CA TYR A 248 3.70 1.26 -3.15
C TYR A 248 3.25 0.98 -1.71
N TYR A 249 2.47 -0.09 -1.50
CA TYR A 249 2.00 -0.45 -0.17
C TYR A 249 3.13 -0.55 0.86
N CYS A 250 4.17 -1.32 0.55
CA CYS A 250 5.23 -1.61 1.51
C CYS A 250 6.00 -0.36 1.94
N ASN A 251 6.24 0.57 1.02
CA ASN A 251 7.00 1.79 1.30
C ASN A 251 6.16 2.93 1.88
N ILE A 252 4.90 3.05 1.49
CA ILE A 252 4.03 4.15 1.91
C ILE A 252 3.22 3.77 3.17
N VAL A 253 2.64 2.58 3.17
CA VAL A 253 1.70 2.13 4.22
C VAL A 253 2.29 1.06 5.13
N GLY A 254 3.31 0.33 4.68
CA GLY A 254 3.79 -0.93 5.27
C GLY A 254 4.09 -0.90 6.78
N LYS A 255 4.58 0.23 7.30
CA LYS A 255 4.80 0.42 8.74
C LYS A 255 3.52 0.24 9.57
N TYR A 256 2.38 0.60 9.01
CA TYR A 256 1.11 0.75 9.72
C TYR A 256 0.16 -0.46 9.50
N GLY A 257 0.72 -1.66 9.37
CA GLY A 257 -0.05 -2.89 9.18
C GLY A 257 -1.21 -3.09 10.16
N PRO A 258 -1.03 -2.90 11.49
CA PRO A 258 -2.14 -3.00 12.45
C PRO A 258 -3.31 -2.06 12.14
N GLN A 259 -3.03 -0.81 11.75
CA GLN A 259 -4.05 0.18 11.40
C GLN A 259 -4.78 -0.21 10.12
N VAL A 260 -4.05 -0.73 9.12
CA VAL A 260 -4.67 -1.30 7.90
C VAL A 260 -5.59 -2.46 8.24
N GLN A 261 -5.17 -3.37 9.14
CA GLN A 261 -6.00 -4.49 9.61
C GLN A 261 -7.30 -3.99 10.26
N ASP A 262 -7.26 -2.89 11.01
CA ASP A 262 -8.46 -2.30 11.61
C ASP A 262 -9.37 -1.65 10.55
N VAL A 263 -8.80 -0.98 9.54
CA VAL A 263 -9.56 -0.45 8.39
C VAL A 263 -10.19 -1.58 7.58
N LEU A 264 -9.47 -2.68 7.31
CA LEU A 264 -10.03 -3.85 6.62
C LEU A 264 -11.23 -4.45 7.38
N LYS A 265 -11.20 -4.46 8.72
CA LYS A 265 -12.36 -4.90 9.53
C LYS A 265 -13.55 -3.98 9.37
N LYS A 266 -13.34 -2.64 9.41
CA LYS A 266 -14.40 -1.65 9.21
C LYS A 266 -14.99 -1.77 7.80
N ALA A 267 -14.14 -1.81 6.78
CA ALA A 267 -14.55 -1.97 5.38
C ALA A 267 -15.39 -3.24 5.15
N GLY A 268 -15.13 -4.31 5.93
CA GLY A 268 -15.92 -5.55 5.89
C GLY A 268 -17.38 -5.40 6.38
N THR A 269 -17.74 -4.27 6.97
CA THR A 269 -19.11 -4.02 7.45
C THR A 269 -20.02 -3.34 6.40
N VAL A 270 -19.44 -2.85 5.29
CA VAL A 270 -20.15 -2.15 4.23
C VAL A 270 -20.07 -2.89 2.89
N PRO A 271 -21.11 -2.82 2.03
CA PRO A 271 -21.18 -3.58 0.79
C PRO A 271 -20.39 -2.89 -0.34
N ILE A 272 -19.06 -2.88 -0.23
CA ILE A 272 -18.18 -2.29 -1.24
C ILE A 272 -18.30 -3.05 -2.57
N LYS A 273 -18.52 -2.32 -3.64
CA LYS A 273 -18.56 -2.83 -5.02
C LYS A 273 -17.41 -2.30 -5.88
N ILE A 274 -16.97 -1.07 -5.60
CA ILE A 274 -15.93 -0.39 -6.35
C ILE A 274 -14.98 0.27 -5.35
N LEU A 275 -13.66 0.09 -5.54
CA LEU A 275 -12.61 0.79 -4.79
C LEU A 275 -12.00 1.85 -5.69
N CYS A 276 -12.03 3.10 -5.23
CA CYS A 276 -11.50 4.26 -5.91
C CYS A 276 -10.30 4.83 -5.13
N PRO A 277 -9.09 4.31 -5.35
CA PRO A 277 -7.88 4.82 -4.70
C PRO A 277 -7.43 6.14 -5.33
N THR A 278 -6.54 6.86 -4.62
CA THR A 278 -5.91 8.09 -5.11
C THR A 278 -4.79 7.85 -6.12
N HIS A 279 -4.29 6.61 -6.23
CA HIS A 279 -3.28 6.19 -7.21
C HIS A 279 -3.62 4.88 -7.89
N GLY A 280 -3.18 4.72 -9.15
CA GLY A 280 -3.31 3.48 -9.90
C GLY A 280 -4.74 3.16 -10.35
N PRO A 281 -5.01 1.90 -10.77
CA PRO A 281 -6.29 1.49 -11.31
C PRO A 281 -7.43 1.44 -10.27
N VAL A 282 -8.65 1.72 -10.72
CA VAL A 282 -9.90 1.54 -9.96
C VAL A 282 -10.31 0.06 -9.97
N TRP A 283 -10.77 -0.44 -8.85
CA TRP A 283 -11.21 -1.83 -8.70
C TRP A 283 -12.73 -1.93 -8.73
N ARG A 284 -13.29 -2.72 -9.62
CA ARG A 284 -14.73 -3.01 -9.73
C ARG A 284 -15.03 -4.50 -9.86
N ASP A 285 -14.01 -5.30 -10.02
CA ASP A 285 -14.10 -6.77 -10.09
C ASP A 285 -12.97 -7.39 -9.26
N ASN A 286 -13.15 -8.64 -8.87
CA ASN A 286 -12.17 -9.42 -8.11
C ASN A 286 -11.59 -8.73 -6.86
N LEU A 287 -12.43 -7.95 -6.15
CA LEU A 287 -12.02 -7.23 -4.93
C LEU A 287 -11.40 -8.15 -3.86
N GLY A 288 -11.89 -9.41 -3.80
CA GLY A 288 -11.35 -10.39 -2.85
C GLY A 288 -9.87 -10.66 -3.04
N TRP A 289 -9.37 -10.59 -4.28
CA TRP A 289 -7.95 -10.81 -4.58
C TRP A 289 -7.05 -9.70 -4.05
N ILE A 290 -7.39 -8.44 -4.29
CA ILE A 290 -6.58 -7.32 -3.77
C ILE A 290 -6.69 -7.20 -2.25
N LEU A 291 -7.84 -7.51 -1.68
CA LEU A 291 -8.04 -7.55 -0.22
C LEU A 291 -7.20 -8.64 0.43
N ASP A 292 -7.06 -9.80 -0.21
CA ASP A 292 -6.15 -10.86 0.25
C ASP A 292 -4.68 -10.40 0.22
N LYS A 293 -4.26 -9.67 -0.82
CA LYS A 293 -2.93 -9.06 -0.86
C LYS A 293 -2.70 -8.08 0.28
N TYR A 294 -3.66 -7.18 0.51
CA TYR A 294 -3.60 -6.22 1.61
C TYR A 294 -3.58 -6.90 2.99
N ASP A 295 -4.34 -8.00 3.17
CA ASP A 295 -4.31 -8.79 4.39
C ASP A 295 -2.92 -9.40 4.64
N HIS A 296 -2.31 -10.01 3.62
CA HIS A 296 -0.96 -10.53 3.70
C HIS A 296 0.07 -9.44 4.04
N TRP A 297 0.04 -8.33 3.32
CA TRP A 297 1.01 -7.26 3.53
C TRP A 297 0.85 -6.61 4.90
N SER A 298 -0.37 -6.36 5.35
CA SER A 298 -0.65 -5.67 6.62
C SER A 298 -0.55 -6.57 7.86
N SER A 299 -0.69 -7.88 7.70
CA SER A 299 -0.37 -8.85 8.74
C SER A 299 1.11 -9.27 8.74
N TYR A 300 1.90 -8.71 7.82
CA TYR A 300 3.29 -9.09 7.57
C TYR A 300 3.47 -10.58 7.23
N THR A 301 2.44 -11.22 6.74
CA THR A 301 2.51 -12.58 6.25
C THR A 301 3.20 -12.59 4.87
N PRO A 302 4.22 -13.41 4.61
CA PRO A 302 4.82 -13.49 3.30
C PRO A 302 3.80 -13.85 2.22
N GLU A 303 3.87 -13.19 1.05
CA GLU A 303 3.01 -13.56 -0.07
C GLU A 303 3.33 -14.94 -0.63
N GLN A 304 4.61 -15.31 -0.60
CA GLN A 304 5.10 -16.49 -1.27
C GLN A 304 6.19 -17.18 -0.44
N LYS A 305 6.23 -18.52 -0.51
CA LYS A 305 7.37 -19.33 -0.07
C LYS A 305 8.50 -19.20 -1.09
N ALA A 306 9.27 -18.12 -1.01
CA ALA A 306 10.31 -17.72 -1.93
C ALA A 306 11.56 -17.28 -1.19
N VAL A 307 12.69 -17.27 -1.87
CA VAL A 307 13.99 -16.85 -1.33
C VAL A 307 14.50 -15.62 -2.04
N MET A 308 14.75 -14.57 -1.28
CA MET A 308 15.42 -13.36 -1.71
C MET A 308 16.88 -13.40 -1.26
N VAL A 309 17.83 -13.34 -2.17
CA VAL A 309 19.27 -13.24 -1.89
C VAL A 309 19.72 -11.81 -2.16
N VAL A 310 20.13 -11.08 -1.12
CA VAL A 310 20.63 -9.72 -1.22
C VAL A 310 22.11 -9.71 -0.90
N TYR A 311 22.94 -9.23 -1.83
CA TYR A 311 24.38 -9.15 -1.60
C TYR A 311 24.94 -7.73 -1.72
N GLY A 312 25.96 -7.45 -0.90
CA GLY A 312 26.81 -6.28 -1.00
C GLY A 312 28.27 -6.69 -1.22
N SER A 313 28.80 -6.42 -2.40
CA SER A 313 30.14 -6.81 -2.81
C SER A 313 30.94 -5.62 -3.34
N VAL A 314 32.25 -5.58 -3.08
CA VAL A 314 33.15 -4.54 -3.60
C VAL A 314 33.96 -5.06 -4.79
N TYR A 315 34.51 -6.26 -4.69
CA TYR A 315 35.40 -6.83 -5.72
C TYR A 315 34.92 -8.20 -6.23
N GLY A 316 33.66 -8.55 -6.04
CA GLY A 316 33.03 -9.75 -6.60
C GLY A 316 33.05 -11.00 -5.71
N GLY A 317 33.84 -11.04 -4.64
CA GLY A 317 33.94 -12.23 -3.80
C GLY A 317 32.63 -12.58 -3.08
N THR A 318 31.98 -11.61 -2.46
CA THR A 318 30.66 -11.79 -1.83
C THR A 318 29.57 -12.09 -2.86
N GLU A 319 29.61 -11.44 -4.03
CA GLU A 319 28.73 -11.72 -5.17
C GLU A 319 28.87 -13.18 -5.64
N SER A 320 30.09 -13.66 -5.77
CA SER A 320 30.37 -15.05 -6.17
C SER A 320 29.78 -16.05 -5.17
N ALA A 321 29.95 -15.81 -3.86
CA ALA A 321 29.37 -16.64 -2.80
C ALA A 321 27.83 -16.60 -2.84
N ALA A 322 27.23 -15.43 -2.99
CA ALA A 322 25.77 -15.25 -3.08
C ALA A 322 25.17 -15.99 -4.28
N ASN A 323 25.80 -15.87 -5.46
CA ASN A 323 25.37 -16.58 -6.67
C ASN A 323 25.51 -18.11 -6.53
N ALA A 324 26.61 -18.58 -5.94
CA ALA A 324 26.81 -20.01 -5.67
C ALA A 324 25.74 -20.56 -4.72
N LEU A 325 25.42 -19.82 -3.65
CA LEU A 325 24.38 -20.19 -2.70
C LEU A 325 22.99 -20.21 -3.35
N ALA A 326 22.64 -19.16 -4.14
CA ALA A 326 21.37 -19.10 -4.85
C ALA A 326 21.20 -20.28 -5.82
N ALA A 327 22.25 -20.61 -6.59
CA ALA A 327 22.24 -21.77 -7.48
C ALA A 327 22.04 -23.10 -6.73
N GLN A 328 22.68 -23.27 -5.58
CA GLN A 328 22.52 -24.46 -4.76
C GLN A 328 21.12 -24.56 -4.14
N ILE A 329 20.53 -23.44 -3.67
CA ILE A 329 19.15 -23.39 -3.18
C ILE A 329 18.18 -23.81 -4.28
N SER A 330 18.35 -23.27 -5.49
CA SER A 330 17.51 -23.64 -6.63
C SER A 330 17.65 -25.13 -7.01
N GLN A 331 18.87 -25.69 -6.99
CA GLN A 331 19.09 -27.10 -7.26
C GLN A 331 18.44 -28.04 -6.23
N LYS A 332 18.11 -27.54 -5.04
CA LYS A 332 17.39 -28.28 -4.00
C LYS A 332 15.86 -28.19 -4.15
N GLY A 333 15.38 -27.68 -5.29
CA GLY A 333 13.96 -27.69 -5.64
C GLY A 333 13.20 -26.38 -5.34
N ILE A 334 13.89 -25.32 -4.91
CA ILE A 334 13.26 -24.02 -4.71
C ILE A 334 13.23 -23.28 -6.06
N ALA A 335 12.04 -23.14 -6.63
CA ALA A 335 11.87 -22.52 -7.95
C ALA A 335 11.95 -20.99 -7.93
N ASP A 336 11.46 -20.36 -6.86
CA ASP A 336 11.43 -18.89 -6.72
C ASP A 336 12.61 -18.42 -5.87
N VAL A 337 13.72 -18.14 -6.54
CA VAL A 337 14.95 -17.56 -5.96
C VAL A 337 15.32 -16.33 -6.76
N ALA A 338 15.35 -15.18 -6.11
CA ALA A 338 15.74 -13.92 -6.72
C ALA A 338 17.03 -13.37 -6.08
N VAL A 339 17.94 -12.81 -6.89
CA VAL A 339 19.24 -12.30 -6.43
C VAL A 339 19.36 -10.82 -6.74
N TYR A 340 19.75 -10.03 -5.73
CA TYR A 340 19.82 -8.58 -5.82
C TYR A 340 21.17 -8.03 -5.34
N ASP A 341 21.76 -7.14 -6.14
CA ASP A 341 22.88 -6.28 -5.73
C ASP A 341 22.34 -5.07 -4.98
N VAL A 342 22.57 -5.00 -3.68
CA VAL A 342 22.10 -3.89 -2.82
C VAL A 342 22.70 -2.53 -3.21
N SER A 343 23.78 -2.50 -4.00
CA SER A 343 24.39 -1.27 -4.49
C SER A 343 23.73 -0.71 -5.75
N LYS A 344 22.88 -1.50 -6.42
CA LYS A 344 22.29 -1.16 -7.72
C LYS A 344 20.78 -1.19 -7.72
N THR A 345 20.19 -2.03 -6.88
CA THR A 345 18.73 -2.11 -6.72
C THR A 345 18.28 -1.06 -5.71
N HIS A 346 17.33 -0.23 -6.08
CA HIS A 346 16.81 0.77 -5.16
C HIS A 346 16.17 0.11 -3.94
N VAL A 347 16.40 0.67 -2.76
CA VAL A 347 15.95 0.08 -1.49
C VAL A 347 14.44 -0.19 -1.45
N SER A 348 13.61 0.67 -2.07
CA SER A 348 12.17 0.46 -2.14
C SER A 348 11.74 -0.80 -2.90
N GLU A 349 12.52 -1.23 -3.89
CA GLU A 349 12.27 -2.51 -4.58
C GLU A 349 12.64 -3.68 -3.68
N LEU A 350 13.76 -3.57 -2.95
CA LEU A 350 14.18 -4.58 -1.98
C LEU A 350 13.17 -4.73 -0.83
N ILE A 351 12.57 -3.63 -0.37
CA ILE A 351 11.49 -3.66 0.64
C ILE A 351 10.27 -4.40 0.09
N GLY A 352 9.82 -4.07 -1.14
CA GLY A 352 8.71 -4.78 -1.78
C GLY A 352 8.95 -6.30 -1.89
N GLU A 353 10.16 -6.70 -2.27
CA GLU A 353 10.54 -8.10 -2.35
C GLU A 353 10.68 -8.78 -0.97
N ALA A 354 11.14 -8.06 0.04
CA ALA A 354 11.19 -8.57 1.41
C ALA A 354 9.79 -8.84 2.00
N PHE A 355 8.78 -8.06 1.59
CA PHE A 355 7.38 -8.37 1.94
C PHE A 355 6.84 -9.55 1.16
N ARG A 356 7.28 -9.77 -0.08
CA ARG A 356 6.87 -10.92 -0.90
C ARG A 356 7.44 -12.23 -0.38
N CYS A 357 8.75 -12.27 -0.12
CA CYS A 357 9.48 -13.50 0.16
C CYS A 357 9.40 -13.90 1.64
N SER A 358 9.29 -15.20 1.89
CA SER A 358 9.33 -15.76 3.25
C SER A 358 10.76 -15.88 3.82
N HIS A 359 11.77 -16.01 2.94
CA HIS A 359 13.17 -16.26 3.33
C HIS A 359 14.10 -15.24 2.67
N ILE A 360 15.04 -14.70 3.45
CA ILE A 360 15.97 -13.67 3.02
C ILE A 360 17.40 -14.10 3.35
N VAL A 361 18.25 -14.22 2.34
CA VAL A 361 19.69 -14.41 2.49
C VAL A 361 20.38 -13.05 2.42
N LEU A 362 21.15 -12.70 3.44
CA LEU A 362 21.96 -11.49 3.50
C LEU A 362 23.43 -11.85 3.34
N ALA A 363 24.07 -11.39 2.26
CA ALA A 363 25.49 -11.60 2.01
C ALA A 363 26.21 -10.25 1.97
N SER A 364 27.06 -9.95 2.97
CA SER A 364 27.69 -8.63 3.06
C SER A 364 29.18 -8.72 3.29
N ILE A 365 29.93 -7.88 2.57
CA ILE A 365 31.31 -7.60 2.91
C ILE A 365 31.39 -6.77 4.20
N THR A 366 32.40 -7.02 5.00
CA THR A 366 32.80 -6.13 6.09
C THR A 366 33.48 -4.88 5.52
N TYR A 367 32.93 -3.71 5.79
CA TYR A 367 33.43 -2.43 5.28
C TYR A 367 33.60 -1.44 6.43
N ASN A 368 34.79 -0.86 6.58
CA ASN A 368 35.13 0.02 7.71
C ASN A 368 34.80 -0.62 9.08
N MET A 369 35.11 -1.89 9.26
CA MET A 369 34.78 -2.71 10.44
C MET A 369 33.27 -2.81 10.75
N GLY A 370 32.43 -2.50 9.80
CA GLY A 370 30.96 -2.53 9.89
C GLY A 370 30.30 -3.31 8.76
N ILE A 371 28.99 -3.19 8.70
CA ILE A 371 28.20 -3.68 7.56
C ILE A 371 28.46 -2.74 6.37
N PHE A 372 28.52 -3.27 5.16
CA PHE A 372 28.57 -2.48 3.93
C PHE A 372 27.41 -1.49 3.88
N THR A 373 27.68 -0.20 3.62
CA THR A 373 26.71 0.89 3.83
C THR A 373 25.35 0.66 3.14
N PRO A 374 25.27 0.27 1.87
CA PRO A 374 23.97 -0.02 1.26
C PRO A 374 23.21 -1.15 1.96
N MET A 375 23.90 -2.22 2.37
CA MET A 375 23.30 -3.32 3.13
C MET A 375 22.79 -2.85 4.50
N LYS A 376 23.56 -2.00 5.18
CA LYS A 376 23.13 -1.43 6.46
C LYS A 376 21.89 -0.59 6.30
N ASN A 377 21.80 0.25 5.28
CA ASN A 377 20.63 1.06 4.99
C ASN A 377 19.41 0.18 4.72
N PHE A 378 19.55 -0.86 3.91
CA PHE A 378 18.47 -1.82 3.66
C PHE A 378 17.95 -2.47 4.95
N LEU A 379 18.84 -2.92 5.82
CA LEU A 379 18.46 -3.53 7.11
C LEU A 379 17.72 -2.55 8.03
N LEU A 380 18.16 -1.29 8.08
CA LEU A 380 17.49 -0.24 8.87
C LEU A 380 16.12 0.11 8.28
N ASP A 381 15.97 0.02 6.95
CA ASP A 381 14.69 0.22 6.29
C ASP A 381 13.73 -0.96 6.57
N LEU A 382 14.19 -2.20 6.62
CA LEU A 382 13.36 -3.34 7.07
C LEU A 382 12.79 -3.08 8.47
N GLU A 383 13.62 -2.58 9.38
CA GLU A 383 13.22 -2.21 10.74
C GLU A 383 12.22 -1.03 10.75
N ALA A 384 12.47 0.01 9.94
CA ALA A 384 11.60 1.18 9.83
C ALA A 384 10.21 0.84 9.26
N HIS A 385 10.13 -0.12 8.34
CA HIS A 385 8.88 -0.63 7.76
C HIS A 385 8.24 -1.76 8.58
N ASN A 386 8.78 -2.04 9.78
CA ASN A 386 8.24 -3.03 10.71
C ASN A 386 8.13 -4.44 10.12
N LEU A 387 9.07 -4.85 9.24
CA LEU A 387 9.06 -6.18 8.65
C LEU A 387 9.07 -7.26 9.73
N GLN A 388 8.22 -8.28 9.57
CA GLN A 388 8.02 -9.35 10.55
C GLN A 388 7.90 -10.72 9.84
N ASN A 389 7.98 -11.79 10.64
CA ASN A 389 7.63 -13.14 10.19
C ASN A 389 8.52 -13.62 9.03
N ARG A 390 9.81 -13.32 9.06
CA ARG A 390 10.79 -13.74 8.04
C ARG A 390 11.89 -14.61 8.64
N SER A 391 12.39 -15.54 7.84
CA SER A 391 13.57 -16.32 8.16
C SER A 391 14.78 -15.82 7.38
N PHE A 392 15.90 -15.60 8.07
CA PHE A 392 17.11 -15.05 7.47
C PHE A 392 18.24 -16.08 7.47
N ALA A 393 19.11 -16.02 6.44
CA ALA A 393 20.38 -16.72 6.41
C ALA A 393 21.50 -15.73 6.15
N LEU A 394 22.68 -15.94 6.73
CA LEU A 394 23.75 -14.94 6.72
C LEU A 394 25.03 -15.48 6.07
N VAL A 395 25.60 -14.67 5.18
CA VAL A 395 26.95 -14.83 4.64
C VAL A 395 27.73 -13.56 4.91
N GLU A 396 28.86 -13.68 5.58
CA GLU A 396 29.78 -12.54 5.78
C GLU A 396 31.06 -12.70 4.95
N ASN A 397 31.67 -11.61 4.60
CA ASN A 397 32.98 -11.61 3.94
C ASN A 397 33.91 -10.56 4.56
N GLY A 398 35.18 -10.89 4.64
CA GLY A 398 36.25 -9.97 5.07
C GLY A 398 37.61 -10.60 4.90
N SER A 399 38.59 -9.83 4.37
CA SER A 399 39.91 -10.37 4.07
C SER A 399 40.75 -10.68 5.32
N TRP A 400 40.56 -9.95 6.41
CA TRP A 400 41.38 -10.08 7.65
C TRP A 400 40.59 -10.03 8.96
N SER A 401 39.36 -9.48 8.95
CA SER A 401 38.53 -9.36 10.15
C SER A 401 37.05 -9.27 9.77
N PRO A 402 36.45 -10.39 9.35
CA PRO A 402 35.02 -10.41 9.05
C PRO A 402 34.21 -10.08 10.31
N ALA A 403 33.25 -9.16 10.18
CA ALA A 403 32.41 -8.69 11.28
C ALA A 403 30.98 -8.40 10.85
N SER A 404 30.70 -8.35 9.54
CA SER A 404 29.38 -7.99 9.03
C SER A 404 28.30 -9.00 9.45
N GLY A 405 28.61 -10.28 9.55
CA GLY A 405 27.66 -11.33 9.95
C GLY A 405 27.09 -11.10 11.34
N LYS A 406 27.95 -10.85 12.33
CA LYS A 406 27.52 -10.53 13.70
C LYS A 406 26.65 -9.29 13.74
N LEU A 407 27.05 -8.24 13.03
CA LEU A 407 26.33 -6.96 13.04
C LEU A 407 24.98 -7.04 12.29
N MET A 408 24.89 -7.84 11.22
CA MET A 408 23.61 -8.10 10.56
C MET A 408 22.69 -8.90 11.47
N ARG A 409 23.21 -9.91 12.18
CA ARG A 409 22.45 -10.71 13.16
C ARG A 409 21.83 -9.82 14.22
N GLU A 410 22.59 -8.88 14.80
CA GLU A 410 22.10 -7.95 15.81
C GLU A 410 20.93 -7.09 15.34
N ILE A 411 20.85 -6.78 14.04
CA ILE A 411 19.71 -6.05 13.47
C ILE A 411 18.53 -7.00 13.23
N VAL A 412 18.76 -8.15 12.62
CA VAL A 412 17.71 -9.13 12.32
C VAL A 412 16.99 -9.60 13.59
N GLU A 413 17.72 -9.82 14.68
CA GLU A 413 17.17 -10.26 15.97
C GLU A 413 16.24 -9.21 16.63
N ARG A 414 16.27 -7.94 16.17
CA ARG A 414 15.31 -6.93 16.61
C ARG A 414 14.00 -6.94 15.81
N LEU A 415 13.99 -7.56 14.62
CA LEU A 415 12.78 -7.65 13.81
C LEU A 415 11.80 -8.65 14.43
N PRO A 416 10.53 -8.28 14.61
CA PRO A 416 9.56 -9.14 15.29
C PRO A 416 9.34 -10.46 14.55
N ASN A 417 9.36 -11.57 15.29
CA ASN A 417 9.15 -12.92 14.75
C ASN A 417 10.08 -13.29 13.59
N CYS A 418 11.26 -12.69 13.54
CA CYS A 418 12.29 -13.06 12.58
C CYS A 418 13.34 -13.95 13.24
N GLY A 419 13.82 -14.92 12.49
CA GLY A 419 14.83 -15.89 12.96
C GLY A 419 15.95 -16.08 11.96
N ILE A 420 17.07 -16.63 12.43
CA ILE A 420 18.22 -16.95 11.59
C ILE A 420 18.31 -18.46 11.40
N ILE A 421 18.42 -18.88 10.15
CA ILE A 421 18.54 -20.27 9.69
C ILE A 421 20.01 -20.59 9.54
N GLY A 422 20.42 -21.74 10.05
CA GLY A 422 21.75 -22.27 9.89
C GLY A 422 22.85 -21.42 10.54
N GLU A 423 24.08 -21.80 10.25
CA GLU A 423 25.26 -21.08 10.71
C GLU A 423 25.63 -19.96 9.72
N THR A 424 26.18 -18.88 10.24
CA THR A 424 26.73 -17.82 9.38
C THR A 424 27.94 -18.35 8.61
N VAL A 425 27.91 -18.29 7.27
CA VAL A 425 29.05 -18.66 6.44
C VAL A 425 30.03 -17.49 6.34
N THR A 426 31.28 -17.69 6.69
CA THR A 426 32.34 -16.71 6.62
C THR A 426 33.25 -16.97 5.43
N ILE A 427 33.31 -16.00 4.50
CA ILE A 427 34.20 -16.04 3.33
C ILE A 427 35.41 -15.15 3.58
N LEU A 428 36.59 -15.60 3.23
CA LEU A 428 37.82 -14.80 3.32
C LEU A 428 38.23 -14.30 1.92
N SER A 429 37.84 -13.09 1.57
CA SER A 429 38.05 -12.42 0.27
C SER A 429 37.22 -13.03 -0.87
N SER A 430 37.57 -14.21 -1.35
CA SER A 430 36.85 -14.91 -2.44
C SER A 430 36.56 -16.33 -1.98
N PRO A 431 35.39 -16.88 -2.33
CA PRO A 431 35.06 -18.26 -2.00
C PRO A 431 36.05 -19.22 -2.69
N ASP A 432 36.43 -20.26 -1.97
CA ASP A 432 37.28 -21.36 -2.47
C ASP A 432 36.67 -22.74 -2.20
N ALA A 433 37.44 -23.78 -2.46
CA ALA A 433 36.97 -25.14 -2.24
C ALA A 433 36.70 -25.48 -0.75
N GLY A 434 37.32 -24.76 0.17
CA GLY A 434 37.10 -24.91 1.61
C GLY A 434 35.74 -24.39 2.07
N ASP A 435 35.15 -23.43 1.34
CA ASP A 435 33.85 -22.85 1.67
C ASP A 435 32.68 -23.69 1.14
N ALA A 436 32.93 -24.59 0.23
CA ALA A 436 31.90 -25.36 -0.52
C ALA A 436 30.93 -26.11 0.39
N ASP A 437 31.46 -26.79 1.42
CA ASP A 437 30.66 -27.55 2.37
C ASP A 437 29.77 -26.67 3.24
N ALA A 438 30.29 -25.52 3.70
CA ALA A 438 29.55 -24.56 4.49
C ALA A 438 28.42 -23.89 3.66
N LEU A 439 28.70 -23.48 2.42
CA LEU A 439 27.68 -22.95 1.50
C LEU A 439 26.61 -23.99 1.19
N SER A 440 27.01 -25.25 0.98
CA SER A 440 26.07 -26.37 0.72
C SER A 440 25.18 -26.66 1.93
N ALA A 441 25.74 -26.62 3.13
CA ALA A 441 24.99 -26.83 4.37
C ALA A 441 23.97 -25.69 4.58
N LEU A 442 24.38 -24.43 4.34
CA LEU A 442 23.46 -23.29 4.43
C LEU A 442 22.36 -23.36 3.37
N ALA A 443 22.70 -23.73 2.12
CA ALA A 443 21.71 -23.93 1.06
C ALA A 443 20.70 -25.03 1.42
N GLN A 444 21.15 -26.13 2.07
CA GLN A 444 20.26 -27.19 2.55
C GLN A 444 19.33 -26.65 3.65
N ALA A 445 19.87 -25.96 4.64
CA ALA A 445 19.09 -25.40 5.74
C ALA A 445 18.01 -24.41 5.25
N VAL A 446 18.35 -23.56 4.27
CA VAL A 446 17.38 -22.64 3.66
C VAL A 446 16.31 -23.41 2.88
N ALA A 447 16.70 -24.38 2.06
CA ALA A 447 15.75 -25.19 1.29
C ALA A 447 14.79 -25.96 2.19
N ASP A 448 15.32 -26.61 3.24
CA ASP A 448 14.51 -27.34 4.22
C ASP A 448 13.50 -26.41 4.91
N ALA A 449 13.92 -25.21 5.29
CA ALA A 449 13.04 -24.21 5.92
C ALA A 449 11.93 -23.71 4.96
N VAL A 450 12.24 -23.52 3.68
CA VAL A 450 11.23 -23.14 2.67
C VAL A 450 10.22 -24.26 2.43
N LEU A 451 10.69 -25.51 2.41
CA LEU A 451 9.87 -26.69 2.13
C LEU A 451 9.11 -27.21 3.36
N ASP A 452 9.46 -26.77 4.55
CA ASP A 452 8.76 -27.16 5.77
C ASP A 452 7.31 -26.62 5.75
N GLU A 453 6.34 -27.54 5.63
CA GLU A 453 4.92 -27.22 5.66
C GLU A 453 4.43 -26.87 7.08
N SER A 454 5.15 -27.29 8.12
CA SER A 454 4.79 -27.04 9.52
C SER A 454 5.23 -25.65 10.00
N ALA A 455 6.20 -25.06 9.34
CA ALA A 455 6.67 -23.69 9.56
C ALA A 455 5.80 -22.66 8.82
N ALA A 456 4.48 -22.69 9.00
CA ALA A 456 3.72 -21.47 8.82
C ALA A 456 4.31 -20.43 9.80
N PRO A 457 4.65 -19.19 9.35
CA PRO A 457 5.07 -18.17 10.28
C PRO A 457 3.99 -18.11 11.37
N ALA A 458 4.39 -18.35 12.60
CA ALA A 458 3.49 -18.26 13.72
C ALA A 458 2.87 -16.88 13.64
N ALA A 459 1.57 -16.83 13.33
CA ALA A 459 0.85 -15.60 13.51
C ALA A 459 1.09 -15.24 14.97
N ALA A 460 1.82 -14.16 15.22
CA ALA A 460 2.07 -13.72 16.57
C ALA A 460 0.71 -13.61 17.23
N GLU A 461 0.45 -14.44 18.24
CA GLU A 461 -0.52 -14.07 19.24
C GLU A 461 0.01 -12.72 19.75
N ALA A 462 -0.64 -11.65 19.34
CA ALA A 462 -0.36 -10.34 19.86
C ALA A 462 -0.41 -10.51 21.37
N ALA A 463 0.69 -10.23 22.04
CA ALA A 463 0.70 -10.18 23.49
C ALA A 463 -0.50 -9.33 23.85
N ALA A 464 -1.46 -9.92 24.57
CA ALA A 464 -2.73 -9.30 24.94
C ALA A 464 -2.46 -8.23 26.01
N GLY A 465 -1.77 -7.15 25.64
CA GLY A 465 -1.75 -5.91 26.38
C GLY A 465 -3.10 -5.20 26.20
N LYS A 466 -3.56 -4.49 27.21
CA LYS A 466 -4.72 -3.60 27.09
C LYS A 466 -4.43 -2.58 25.99
N LYS A 467 -5.47 -2.20 25.27
CA LYS A 467 -5.39 -1.15 24.25
C LYS A 467 -6.01 0.13 24.81
N TRP A 468 -5.32 1.24 24.62
CA TRP A 468 -5.75 2.55 25.06
C TRP A 468 -5.83 3.47 23.86
N VAL A 469 -6.99 4.02 23.57
CA VAL A 469 -7.23 4.87 22.39
C VAL A 469 -7.16 6.34 22.78
N CYS A 470 -6.33 7.11 22.08
CA CYS A 470 -6.31 8.57 22.22
C CYS A 470 -7.57 9.17 21.61
N LYS A 471 -8.43 9.80 22.44
CA LYS A 471 -9.69 10.45 22.01
C LYS A 471 -9.50 11.63 21.05
N ILE A 472 -8.28 12.14 20.95
CA ILE A 472 -7.98 13.31 20.09
C ILE A 472 -7.67 12.88 18.66
N CYS A 473 -6.89 11.79 18.46
CA CYS A 473 -6.40 11.40 17.14
C CYS A 473 -6.56 9.91 16.80
N GLY A 474 -7.19 9.11 17.70
CA GLY A 474 -7.38 7.67 17.47
C GLY A 474 -6.13 6.80 17.65
N TYR A 475 -4.98 7.37 18.03
CA TYR A 475 -3.76 6.59 18.25
C TYR A 475 -3.99 5.54 19.34
N VAL A 476 -3.57 4.30 19.08
CA VAL A 476 -3.67 3.18 20.02
C VAL A 476 -2.33 2.96 20.72
N TYR A 477 -2.32 3.09 22.03
CA TYR A 477 -1.22 2.69 22.89
C TYR A 477 -1.49 1.28 23.40
N GLU A 478 -0.53 0.37 23.29
CA GLU A 478 -0.63 -1.00 23.81
C GLU A 478 0.24 -1.14 25.07
N GLY A 479 -0.39 -1.48 26.19
CA GLY A 479 0.27 -1.66 27.49
C GLY A 479 -0.75 -1.84 28.58
N ASP A 480 -0.34 -2.30 29.76
CA ASP A 480 -1.24 -2.55 30.89
C ASP A 480 -1.93 -1.27 31.38
N GLU A 481 -1.22 -0.15 31.33
CA GLU A 481 -1.76 1.19 31.57
C GLU A 481 -0.93 2.25 30.82
N VAL A 482 -1.53 3.41 30.53
CA VAL A 482 -0.82 4.57 29.95
C VAL A 482 0.02 5.24 31.04
N PRO A 483 1.36 5.40 30.86
CA PRO A 483 2.21 6.08 31.85
C PRO A 483 1.76 7.51 32.16
N GLU A 484 2.02 8.00 33.39
CA GLU A 484 1.58 9.32 33.86
C GLU A 484 2.14 10.48 33.02
N ASP A 485 3.36 10.33 32.54
CA ASP A 485 4.05 11.33 31.71
C ASP A 485 3.94 11.09 30.21
N TYR A 486 3.14 10.09 29.81
CA TYR A 486 2.96 9.72 28.42
C TYR A 486 2.28 10.83 27.61
N LYS A 487 2.85 11.13 26.46
CA LYS A 487 2.25 12.01 25.46
C LYS A 487 2.03 11.24 24.19
N CYS A 488 0.83 11.38 23.64
CA CYS A 488 0.51 10.79 22.35
C CYS A 488 1.54 11.21 21.29
N PRO A 489 2.21 10.27 20.62
CA PRO A 489 3.24 10.61 19.64
C PRO A 489 2.67 11.32 18.39
N ILE A 490 1.35 11.24 18.20
CA ILE A 490 0.68 11.83 17.04
C ILE A 490 0.22 13.26 17.33
N CYS A 491 -0.48 13.50 18.45
CA CYS A 491 -1.12 14.79 18.72
C CYS A 491 -0.59 15.49 19.99
N GLY A 492 0.36 14.89 20.72
CA GLY A 492 0.92 15.42 21.95
C GLY A 492 -0.02 15.40 23.16
N ALA A 493 -1.23 14.83 23.03
CA ALA A 493 -2.19 14.72 24.13
C ALA A 493 -1.65 13.89 25.29
N GLY A 494 -1.92 14.29 26.53
CA GLY A 494 -1.52 13.56 27.71
C GLY A 494 -2.40 12.34 28.00
N LYS A 495 -2.02 11.58 29.03
CA LYS A 495 -2.71 10.35 29.48
C LYS A 495 -4.21 10.52 29.66
N GLU A 496 -4.66 11.69 30.12
CA GLU A 496 -6.07 12.01 30.38
C GLU A 496 -6.97 11.94 29.13
N HIS A 497 -6.37 11.88 27.96
CA HIS A 497 -7.07 11.75 26.69
C HIS A 497 -7.09 10.30 26.16
N PHE A 498 -6.60 9.33 26.92
CA PHE A 498 -6.65 7.92 26.55
C PHE A 498 -7.77 7.22 27.30
N GLU A 499 -8.50 6.35 26.62
CA GLU A 499 -9.48 5.45 27.19
C GLU A 499 -9.20 4.01 26.81
N GLU A 500 -9.54 3.07 27.68
CA GLU A 500 -9.38 1.63 27.43
C GLU A 500 -10.37 1.22 26.32
N ALA A 501 -9.85 0.55 25.26
CA ALA A 501 -10.62 0.16 24.07
C ALA A 501 -11.45 -1.12 24.28
#